data_254ac7085f5670447204488c5d348ddf
#
_entry.id   254ac7085f5670447204488c5d348ddf
#
_cell.length_a   1.000
_cell.length_b   1.000
_cell.length_c   1.000
_cell.angle_alpha   90.00
_cell.angle_beta   90.00
_cell.angle_gamma   90.00
#
_symmetry.space_group_name_H-M   'P 1'
#
loop_
_entity.id
_entity.type
_entity.pdbx_description
1 polymer ?
#
loop_
_entity_poly.entity_id
_entity_poly.type
_entity_poly.pdbx_seq_one_letter_code
_entity_poly.pdbx_strand_id
1 'polypeptide(L)'
;MLNFQISLRLLLPTLLFVGGLTMVQSQARELEIVVTDANGQVLPQAVVSIDFAPAAKAPTAAIIDQVDRLFTPFISTIQPGSTVNFPNSDNIRHQVYSFSPAKTFELPLYSNREAPAITFPEPGIVVLGCNIHDHMRAYLYVSPHAQSRLTDGNGLVILEAPSDATQVHVWYPGLGDETTAERHFDVASDQAQLRVQLQVAPQQQNPPPPSPLQQRFNKLKDHAH
;
A
#
# COMPACT_ATOMS: atom_id res chain seq x y z
N MET A 1 54.99 13.49 76.21
CA MET A 1 55.13 14.19 74.91
C MET A 1 54.41 13.35 73.87
N LEU A 2 53.18 13.76 73.51
CA LEU A 2 52.32 13.01 72.60
C LEU A 2 52.40 13.69 71.22
N ASN A 3 52.89 13.00 70.20
CA ASN A 3 52.93 13.50 68.83
C ASN A 3 51.62 13.09 68.13
N PHE A 4 50.87 14.06 67.76
CA PHE A 4 49.65 13.88 66.98
C PHE A 4 49.98 14.13 65.47
N GLN A 5 49.97 13.05 64.66
CA GLN A 5 50.14 13.17 63.21
C GLN A 5 48.75 13.30 62.58
N ILE A 6 48.48 14.45 61.95
CA ILE A 6 47.27 14.70 61.19
C ILE A 6 47.51 14.24 59.76
N SER A 7 46.88 13.13 59.35
CA SER A 7 46.88 12.65 57.98
C SER A 7 45.81 13.43 57.15
N LEU A 8 46.26 14.31 56.29
CA LEU A 8 45.49 15.03 55.31
C LEU A 8 45.09 14.07 54.15
N ARG A 9 43.85 13.58 54.10
CA ARG A 9 43.34 12.80 52.97
C ARG A 9 42.89 13.76 51.90
N LEU A 10 43.58 13.78 50.74
CA LEU A 10 43.18 14.45 49.54
C LEU A 10 41.98 13.71 48.91
N LEU A 11 40.80 14.32 48.94
CA LEU A 11 39.62 13.87 48.19
C LEU A 11 39.73 14.35 46.77
N LEU A 12 40.02 13.44 45.84
CA LEU A 12 39.96 13.70 44.39
C LEU A 12 38.48 13.69 43.96
N PRO A 13 37.95 14.74 43.34
CA PRO A 13 36.60 14.70 42.79
C PRO A 13 36.56 13.83 41.53
N THR A 14 35.85 12.73 41.58
CA THR A 14 35.55 11.90 40.39
C THR A 14 34.56 12.65 39.51
N LEU A 15 35.05 13.22 38.42
CA LEU A 15 34.21 13.87 37.41
C LEU A 15 33.46 12.78 36.62
N LEU A 16 32.21 12.56 36.92
CA LEU A 16 31.29 11.69 36.13
C LEU A 16 30.99 12.40 34.81
N PHE A 17 31.63 11.96 33.75
CA PHE A 17 31.32 12.37 32.39
C PHE A 17 30.03 11.65 31.95
N VAL A 18 28.88 12.29 32.15
CA VAL A 18 27.61 11.81 31.60
C VAL A 18 27.62 12.14 30.11
N GLY A 19 28.11 11.18 29.31
CA GLY A 19 27.99 11.23 27.85
C GLY A 19 26.51 11.19 27.45
N GLY A 20 25.92 12.35 27.21
CA GLY A 20 24.57 12.43 26.63
C GLY A 20 24.57 11.81 25.24
N LEU A 21 23.95 10.63 25.09
CA LEU A 21 23.61 10.09 23.77
C LEU A 21 22.56 11.02 23.18
N THR A 22 22.97 11.96 22.35
CA THR A 22 22.05 12.74 21.53
C THR A 22 21.49 11.78 20.49
N MET A 23 20.26 11.29 20.68
CA MET A 23 19.51 10.66 19.62
C MET A 23 19.27 11.71 18.55
N VAL A 24 19.98 11.58 17.42
CA VAL A 24 19.67 12.34 16.22
C VAL A 24 18.32 11.81 15.75
N GLN A 25 17.26 12.51 16.09
CA GLN A 25 15.96 12.26 15.51
C GLN A 25 16.04 12.67 14.04
N SER A 26 15.99 11.70 13.13
CA SER A 26 15.85 11.97 11.71
C SER A 26 14.56 12.79 11.53
N GLN A 27 14.70 14.05 11.14
CA GLN A 27 13.54 14.89 10.85
C GLN A 27 12.87 14.35 9.59
N ALA A 28 11.59 14.06 9.68
CA ALA A 28 10.76 13.74 8.53
C ALA A 28 10.47 15.03 7.75
N ARG A 29 10.42 14.92 6.43
CA ARG A 29 9.96 15.96 5.51
C ARG A 29 8.84 15.42 4.64
N GLU A 30 7.98 16.29 4.15
CA GLU A 30 7.00 15.89 3.14
C GLU A 30 7.66 15.80 1.77
N LEU A 31 7.34 14.71 1.05
CA LEU A 31 7.74 14.49 -0.33
C LEU A 31 6.49 14.33 -1.18
N GLU A 32 6.25 15.27 -2.08
CA GLU A 32 5.16 15.24 -3.04
C GLU A 32 5.58 14.47 -4.29
N ILE A 33 4.80 13.45 -4.68
CA ILE A 33 5.11 12.61 -5.83
C ILE A 33 3.92 12.61 -6.78
N VAL A 34 4.18 12.95 -8.05
CA VAL A 34 3.19 12.86 -9.13
C VAL A 34 3.59 11.75 -10.08
N VAL A 35 2.68 10.81 -10.29
CA VAL A 35 2.86 9.67 -11.20
C VAL A 35 2.02 9.86 -12.47
N THR A 36 2.64 9.62 -13.62
CA THR A 36 1.99 9.68 -14.93
C THR A 36 2.20 8.38 -15.70
N ASP A 37 1.33 8.12 -16.67
CA ASP A 37 1.45 7.00 -17.62
C ASP A 37 2.46 7.29 -18.75
N ALA A 38 2.57 6.37 -19.72
CA ALA A 38 3.45 6.50 -20.87
C ALA A 38 3.13 7.72 -21.76
N ASN A 39 1.90 8.24 -21.71
CA ASN A 39 1.44 9.41 -22.47
C ASN A 39 1.55 10.72 -21.68
N GLY A 40 2.06 10.68 -20.43
CA GLY A 40 2.14 11.83 -19.56
C GLY A 40 0.80 12.20 -18.89
N GLN A 41 -0.23 11.34 -18.99
CA GLN A 41 -1.49 11.52 -18.28
C GLN A 41 -1.33 11.09 -16.82
N VAL A 42 -2.00 11.78 -15.90
CA VAL A 42 -1.96 11.39 -14.48
C VAL A 42 -2.41 9.95 -14.27
N LEU A 43 -1.74 9.24 -13.37
CA LEU A 43 -1.98 7.82 -13.12
C LEU A 43 -2.51 7.63 -11.68
N PRO A 44 -3.84 7.60 -11.49
CA PRO A 44 -4.46 7.29 -10.21
C PRO A 44 -4.16 5.85 -9.76
N GLN A 45 -4.19 5.65 -8.44
CA GLN A 45 -4.00 4.34 -7.80
C GLN A 45 -2.64 3.68 -8.07
N ALA A 46 -1.62 4.42 -8.51
CA ALA A 46 -0.26 3.91 -8.50
C ALA A 46 0.19 3.74 -7.04
N VAL A 47 0.82 2.61 -6.73
CA VAL A 47 1.41 2.37 -5.41
C VAL A 47 2.76 3.08 -5.36
N VAL A 48 2.93 3.94 -4.37
CA VAL A 48 4.20 4.65 -4.12
C VAL A 48 4.67 4.30 -2.71
N SER A 49 5.91 3.86 -2.59
CA SER A 49 6.47 3.32 -1.36
C SER A 49 7.85 3.90 -1.06
N ILE A 50 8.22 3.87 0.21
CA ILE A 50 9.52 4.34 0.71
C ILE A 50 9.93 3.55 1.96
N ASP A 51 11.23 3.28 2.14
CA ASP A 51 11.77 2.58 3.31
C ASP A 51 12.00 3.51 4.51
N PHE A 52 11.05 4.39 4.74
CA PHE A 52 11.02 5.28 5.87
C PHE A 52 9.60 5.40 6.42
N ALA A 53 9.47 5.27 7.73
CA ALA A 53 8.26 5.61 8.46
C ALA A 53 8.65 6.21 9.81
N PRO A 54 8.14 7.40 10.18
CA PRO A 54 8.45 8.03 11.48
C PRO A 54 7.97 7.19 12.65
N ALA A 55 6.93 6.39 12.44
CA ALA A 55 6.45 5.40 13.37
C ALA A 55 6.05 4.12 12.62
N ALA A 56 6.41 2.96 13.18
CA ALA A 56 5.98 1.68 12.63
C ALA A 56 4.44 1.61 12.59
N LYS A 57 3.89 1.35 11.42
CA LYS A 57 2.45 1.19 11.26
C LYS A 57 2.07 -0.25 11.57
N ALA A 58 1.17 -0.43 12.54
CA ALA A 58 0.66 -1.75 12.87
C ALA A 58 -0.13 -2.34 11.68
N PRO A 59 -0.16 -3.68 11.54
CA PRO A 59 -1.05 -4.35 10.61
C PRO A 59 -2.49 -3.89 10.81
N THR A 60 -3.21 -3.66 9.73
CA THR A 60 -4.57 -3.12 9.74
C THR A 60 -5.55 -4.10 9.09
N ALA A 61 -6.85 -3.86 9.29
CA ALA A 61 -7.88 -4.48 8.49
C ALA A 61 -8.19 -3.61 7.27
N ALA A 62 -8.27 -4.23 6.09
CA ALA A 62 -8.68 -3.60 4.86
C ALA A 62 -9.95 -4.27 4.32
N ILE A 63 -10.65 -3.61 3.41
CA ILE A 63 -11.85 -4.10 2.77
C ILE A 63 -11.67 -4.02 1.26
N ILE A 64 -11.96 -5.10 0.56
CA ILE A 64 -12.11 -5.15 -0.90
C ILE A 64 -13.49 -5.74 -1.18
N ASP A 65 -14.44 -4.87 -1.49
CA ASP A 65 -15.84 -5.24 -1.70
C ASP A 65 -16.08 -5.73 -3.14
N GLN A 66 -17.19 -6.38 -3.35
CA GLN A 66 -17.69 -6.83 -4.64
C GLN A 66 -18.98 -6.07 -4.96
N VAL A 67 -18.87 -5.08 -5.84
CA VAL A 67 -19.94 -4.14 -6.19
C VAL A 67 -20.03 -4.01 -7.70
N ASP A 68 -21.22 -4.13 -8.28
CA ASP A 68 -21.47 -4.02 -9.72
C ASP A 68 -20.61 -4.98 -10.56
N ARG A 69 -20.32 -6.17 -10.03
CA ARG A 69 -19.43 -7.19 -10.61
C ARG A 69 -18.00 -6.69 -10.80
N LEU A 70 -17.52 -5.87 -9.85
CA LEU A 70 -16.14 -5.39 -9.78
C LEU A 70 -15.61 -5.59 -8.37
N PHE A 71 -14.30 -5.72 -8.22
CA PHE A 71 -13.64 -5.56 -6.93
C PHE A 71 -13.40 -4.07 -6.65
N THR A 72 -13.78 -3.59 -5.48
CA THR A 72 -13.64 -2.19 -5.09
C THR A 72 -12.93 -2.07 -3.74
N PRO A 73 -11.76 -1.38 -3.69
CA PRO A 73 -11.07 -0.71 -4.78
C PRO A 73 -10.35 -1.69 -5.74
N PHE A 74 -9.98 -1.20 -6.93
CA PHE A 74 -9.25 -1.98 -7.94
C PHE A 74 -7.80 -2.28 -7.50
N ILE A 75 -7.13 -1.34 -6.85
CA ILE A 75 -5.81 -1.50 -6.27
C ILE A 75 -5.87 -1.11 -4.79
N SER A 76 -5.27 -1.93 -3.94
CA SER A 76 -5.12 -1.68 -2.51
C SER A 76 -3.67 -1.88 -2.08
N THR A 77 -3.25 -1.20 -1.01
CA THR A 77 -1.95 -1.47 -0.38
C THR A 77 -2.11 -1.68 1.12
N ILE A 78 -1.41 -2.69 1.65
CA ILE A 78 -1.39 -3.05 3.07
C ILE A 78 0.03 -3.37 3.53
N GLN A 79 0.23 -3.42 4.84
CA GLN A 79 1.46 -3.94 5.43
C GLN A 79 1.36 -5.47 5.64
N PRO A 80 2.49 -6.21 5.63
CA PRO A 80 2.52 -7.62 5.99
C PRO A 80 1.87 -7.87 7.35
N GLY A 81 1.15 -8.99 7.48
CA GLY A 81 0.38 -9.33 8.67
C GLY A 81 -1.02 -8.70 8.75
N SER A 82 -1.36 -7.79 7.84
CA SER A 82 -2.72 -7.22 7.74
C SER A 82 -3.75 -8.27 7.30
N THR A 83 -5.02 -8.01 7.64
CA THR A 83 -6.15 -8.81 7.20
C THR A 83 -6.99 -8.06 6.18
N VAL A 84 -7.61 -8.78 5.23
CA VAL A 84 -8.55 -8.22 4.28
C VAL A 84 -9.88 -8.96 4.38
N ASN A 85 -10.96 -8.19 4.49
CA ASN A 85 -12.31 -8.67 4.37
C ASN A 85 -12.80 -8.50 2.92
N PHE A 86 -13.55 -9.48 2.44
CA PHE A 86 -14.11 -9.48 1.09
C PHE A 86 -15.65 -9.54 1.17
N PRO A 87 -16.34 -8.46 1.57
CA PRO A 87 -17.80 -8.45 1.54
C PRO A 87 -18.29 -8.60 0.09
N ASN A 88 -19.53 -9.08 -0.06
CA ASN A 88 -20.21 -9.12 -1.34
C ASN A 88 -21.48 -8.29 -1.23
N SER A 89 -21.45 -7.06 -1.72
CA SER A 89 -22.56 -6.12 -1.74
C SER A 89 -23.45 -6.27 -2.98
N ASP A 90 -23.12 -7.19 -3.89
CA ASP A 90 -23.96 -7.54 -5.03
C ASP A 90 -25.10 -8.50 -4.66
N ASN A 91 -26.16 -8.51 -5.47
CA ASN A 91 -27.27 -9.44 -5.35
C ASN A 91 -27.00 -10.84 -5.93
N ILE A 92 -25.79 -11.08 -6.42
CA ILE A 92 -25.37 -12.33 -7.06
C ILE A 92 -24.17 -12.91 -6.33
N ARG A 93 -23.94 -14.20 -6.51
CA ARG A 93 -22.77 -14.83 -5.92
C ARG A 93 -21.50 -14.45 -6.65
N HIS A 94 -20.43 -14.26 -5.89
CA HIS A 94 -19.07 -14.11 -6.40
C HIS A 94 -18.14 -15.06 -5.66
N GLN A 95 -16.97 -15.25 -6.22
CA GLN A 95 -15.85 -15.96 -5.62
C GLN A 95 -14.67 -15.00 -5.54
N VAL A 96 -13.81 -15.17 -4.55
CA VAL A 96 -12.52 -14.49 -4.48
C VAL A 96 -11.44 -15.54 -4.39
N TYR A 97 -10.49 -15.49 -5.30
CA TYR A 97 -9.32 -16.36 -5.27
C TYR A 97 -8.05 -15.60 -5.63
N SER A 98 -6.93 -16.18 -5.27
CA SER A 98 -5.60 -15.79 -5.75
C SER A 98 -4.71 -17.01 -5.89
N PHE A 99 -3.90 -17.03 -6.94
CA PHE A 99 -2.82 -17.98 -7.15
C PHE A 99 -1.43 -17.32 -7.08
N SER A 100 -1.38 -16.06 -6.63
CA SER A 100 -0.12 -15.33 -6.47
C SER A 100 0.78 -16.00 -5.42
N PRO A 101 2.11 -16.03 -5.62
CA PRO A 101 3.05 -16.63 -4.67
C PRO A 101 2.96 -16.04 -3.26
N ALA A 102 2.73 -14.73 -3.14
CA ALA A 102 2.60 -14.05 -1.86
C ALA A 102 1.41 -14.56 -1.03
N LYS A 103 0.32 -14.98 -1.68
CA LYS A 103 -0.84 -15.58 -1.01
C LYS A 103 -1.71 -16.36 -1.99
N THR A 104 -1.72 -17.68 -1.86
CA THR A 104 -2.68 -18.55 -2.54
C THR A 104 -3.87 -18.81 -1.62
N PHE A 105 -5.09 -18.57 -2.12
CA PHE A 105 -6.33 -18.89 -1.42
C PHE A 105 -7.51 -18.95 -2.38
N GLU A 106 -8.57 -19.60 -1.94
CA GLU A 106 -9.83 -19.68 -2.67
C GLU A 106 -10.99 -19.65 -1.65
N LEU A 107 -11.87 -18.67 -1.80
CA LEU A 107 -13.14 -18.61 -1.06
C LEU A 107 -14.23 -19.29 -1.90
N PRO A 108 -15.20 -19.98 -1.28
CA PRO A 108 -16.33 -20.54 -2.02
C PRO A 108 -17.20 -19.43 -2.63
N LEU A 109 -18.06 -19.79 -3.58
CA LEU A 109 -19.10 -18.86 -4.08
C LEU A 109 -20.04 -18.43 -2.94
N TYR A 110 -20.18 -17.14 -2.70
CA TYR A 110 -21.04 -16.57 -1.66
C TYR A 110 -21.78 -15.32 -2.15
N SER A 111 -22.93 -15.04 -1.53
CA SER A 111 -23.72 -13.82 -1.72
C SER A 111 -24.23 -13.34 -0.37
N ASN A 112 -24.35 -12.03 -0.17
CA ASN A 112 -24.94 -11.41 1.02
C ASN A 112 -24.34 -11.93 2.34
N ARG A 113 -23.06 -12.33 2.33
CA ARG A 113 -22.32 -12.83 3.49
C ARG A 113 -20.96 -12.14 3.53
N GLU A 114 -20.51 -11.95 4.74
CA GLU A 114 -19.10 -11.68 4.98
C GLU A 114 -18.34 -13.00 4.83
N ALA A 115 -17.33 -13.01 3.97
CA ALA A 115 -16.37 -14.09 3.95
C ALA A 115 -15.42 -13.96 5.15
N PRO A 116 -14.79 -15.07 5.60
CA PRO A 116 -13.74 -14.99 6.60
C PRO A 116 -12.62 -14.05 6.15
N ALA A 117 -12.14 -13.22 7.06
CA ALA A 117 -10.99 -12.37 6.80
C ALA A 117 -9.76 -13.21 6.45
N ILE A 118 -9.02 -12.80 5.43
CA ILE A 118 -7.78 -13.43 4.98
C ILE A 118 -6.60 -12.62 5.47
N THR A 119 -5.63 -13.26 6.13
CA THR A 119 -4.38 -12.64 6.57
C THR A 119 -3.32 -12.77 5.47
N PHE A 120 -2.56 -11.70 5.26
CA PHE A 120 -1.49 -11.59 4.26
C PHE A 120 -0.14 -11.38 4.97
N PRO A 121 0.56 -12.47 5.36
CA PRO A 121 1.78 -12.36 6.17
C PRO A 121 3.01 -11.97 5.34
N GLU A 122 3.04 -12.32 4.05
CA GLU A 122 4.22 -12.17 3.20
C GLU A 122 4.08 -10.95 2.26
N PRO A 123 5.15 -10.17 2.08
CA PRO A 123 5.18 -9.13 1.06
C PRO A 123 5.00 -9.70 -0.35
N GLY A 124 4.37 -8.93 -1.22
CA GLY A 124 4.20 -9.31 -2.62
C GLY A 124 2.92 -8.76 -3.22
N ILE A 125 2.73 -9.02 -4.50
CA ILE A 125 1.53 -8.63 -5.23
C ILE A 125 0.58 -9.82 -5.28
N VAL A 126 -0.63 -9.61 -4.81
CA VAL A 126 -1.70 -10.59 -4.81
C VAL A 126 -2.72 -10.17 -5.86
N VAL A 127 -2.82 -10.95 -6.92
CA VAL A 127 -3.82 -10.77 -7.96
C VAL A 127 -5.09 -11.50 -7.55
N LEU A 128 -6.18 -10.75 -7.38
CA LEU A 128 -7.49 -11.28 -7.04
C LEU A 128 -8.29 -11.54 -8.31
N GLY A 129 -9.05 -12.62 -8.33
CA GLY A 129 -9.92 -12.99 -9.42
C GLY A 129 -11.27 -13.56 -8.94
N CYS A 130 -12.26 -13.57 -9.84
CA CYS A 130 -13.55 -14.23 -9.68
C CYS A 130 -13.73 -15.26 -10.79
N ASN A 131 -14.04 -16.51 -10.45
CA ASN A 131 -14.13 -17.61 -11.41
C ASN A 131 -15.31 -17.52 -12.38
N ILE A 132 -16.37 -16.79 -12.02
CA ILE A 132 -17.59 -16.68 -12.84
C ILE A 132 -17.73 -15.35 -13.57
N HIS A 133 -16.80 -14.42 -13.35
CA HIS A 133 -16.75 -13.13 -14.03
C HIS A 133 -15.29 -12.78 -14.36
N ASP A 134 -14.82 -13.19 -15.54
CA ASP A 134 -13.41 -13.08 -15.97
C ASP A 134 -12.84 -11.64 -15.91
N HIS A 135 -13.71 -10.63 -15.98
CA HIS A 135 -13.31 -9.22 -15.89
C HIS A 135 -13.11 -8.73 -14.45
N MET A 136 -13.59 -9.47 -13.43
CA MET A 136 -13.37 -9.14 -12.03
C MET A 136 -11.93 -9.49 -11.64
N ARG A 137 -11.08 -8.50 -11.67
CA ARG A 137 -9.68 -8.58 -11.28
C ARG A 137 -9.31 -7.38 -10.43
N ALA A 138 -8.57 -7.59 -9.36
CA ALA A 138 -8.02 -6.52 -8.54
C ALA A 138 -6.62 -6.90 -8.04
N TYR A 139 -5.94 -5.92 -7.46
CA TYR A 139 -4.57 -6.07 -6.99
C TYR A 139 -4.46 -5.63 -5.55
N LEU A 140 -3.85 -6.47 -4.74
CA LEU A 140 -3.47 -6.15 -3.38
C LEU A 140 -1.93 -6.15 -3.29
N TYR A 141 -1.38 -4.98 -3.07
CA TYR A 141 0.05 -4.80 -2.86
C TYR A 141 0.35 -4.93 -1.37
N VAL A 142 0.93 -6.06 -0.96
CA VAL A 142 1.45 -6.26 0.39
C VAL A 142 2.86 -5.69 0.42
N SER A 143 3.01 -4.52 1.02
CA SER A 143 4.21 -3.70 0.87
C SER A 143 5.44 -4.31 1.54
N PRO A 144 6.57 -4.50 0.83
CA PRO A 144 7.84 -4.80 1.44
C PRO A 144 8.47 -3.59 2.14
N HIS A 145 7.94 -2.38 1.91
CA HIS A 145 8.51 -1.11 2.37
C HIS A 145 7.79 -0.58 3.61
N ALA A 146 8.48 0.22 4.40
CA ALA A 146 7.98 0.76 5.67
C ALA A 146 6.73 1.64 5.52
N GLN A 147 6.62 2.35 4.39
CA GLN A 147 5.44 3.16 4.05
C GLN A 147 5.03 2.91 2.60
N SER A 148 3.72 2.77 2.35
CA SER A 148 3.15 2.72 1.01
C SER A 148 1.79 3.40 0.98
N ARG A 149 1.51 4.13 -0.12
CA ARG A 149 0.23 4.81 -0.36
C ARG A 149 -0.12 4.75 -1.84
N LEU A 150 -1.39 4.98 -2.16
CA LEU A 150 -1.88 5.12 -3.52
C LEU A 150 -1.90 6.59 -3.94
N THR A 151 -1.61 6.85 -5.21
CA THR A 151 -1.88 8.16 -5.81
C THR A 151 -3.38 8.42 -5.88
N ASP A 152 -3.77 9.66 -5.71
CA ASP A 152 -5.15 10.15 -5.82
C ASP A 152 -5.61 10.28 -7.29
N GLY A 153 -6.80 10.86 -7.51
CA GLY A 153 -7.37 11.12 -8.83
C GLY A 153 -6.52 12.04 -9.72
N ASN A 154 -5.59 12.80 -9.15
CA ASN A 154 -4.65 13.67 -9.86
C ASN A 154 -3.28 13.01 -10.06
N GLY A 155 -3.14 11.73 -9.73
CA GLY A 155 -1.86 11.01 -9.76
C GLY A 155 -0.90 11.46 -8.67
N LEU A 156 -1.38 12.17 -7.64
CA LEU A 156 -0.59 12.77 -6.57
C LEU A 156 -0.61 11.90 -5.31
N VAL A 157 0.53 11.81 -4.64
CA VAL A 157 0.65 11.27 -3.29
C VAL A 157 1.67 12.08 -2.50
N ILE A 158 1.45 12.21 -1.19
CA ILE A 158 2.41 12.82 -0.25
C ILE A 158 2.87 11.73 0.71
N LEU A 159 4.18 11.53 0.80
CA LEU A 159 4.84 10.63 1.73
C LEU A 159 5.69 11.42 2.73
N GLU A 160 5.88 10.85 3.90
CA GLU A 160 6.91 11.30 4.83
C GLU A 160 8.24 10.66 4.43
N ALA A 161 9.24 11.47 4.16
CA ALA A 161 10.58 11.05 3.75
C ALA A 161 11.62 11.44 4.79
N PRO A 162 12.76 10.73 4.88
CA PRO A 162 13.86 11.16 5.74
C PRO A 162 14.44 12.49 5.25
N SER A 163 15.14 13.20 6.12
CA SER A 163 15.91 14.43 5.76
C SER A 163 17.06 14.15 4.78
N ASP A 164 17.55 12.91 4.77
CA ASP A 164 18.62 12.48 3.87
C ASP A 164 18.10 12.07 2.50
N ALA A 165 19.01 11.83 1.56
CA ALA A 165 18.67 11.24 0.26
C ALA A 165 18.03 9.85 0.47
N THR A 166 17.07 9.51 -0.35
CA THR A 166 16.29 8.29 -0.23
C THR A 166 15.90 7.75 -1.58
N GLN A 167 15.24 6.60 -1.61
CA GLN A 167 14.71 6.00 -2.83
C GLN A 167 13.21 5.81 -2.70
N VAL A 168 12.48 6.18 -3.75
CA VAL A 168 11.04 5.95 -3.90
C VAL A 168 10.84 4.77 -4.84
N HIS A 169 9.93 3.88 -4.47
CA HIS A 169 9.52 2.70 -5.24
C HIS A 169 8.12 2.92 -5.76
N VAL A 170 7.90 2.67 -7.04
CA VAL A 170 6.58 2.85 -7.66
C VAL A 170 6.18 1.59 -8.39
N TRP A 171 4.99 1.09 -8.08
CA TRP A 171 4.38 -0.04 -8.75
C TRP A 171 3.00 0.32 -9.30
N TYR A 172 2.66 -0.29 -10.43
CA TYR A 172 1.34 -0.22 -11.05
C TYR A 172 1.08 -1.50 -11.86
N PRO A 173 -0.17 -2.00 -11.97
CA PRO A 173 -0.50 -3.10 -12.87
C PRO A 173 0.01 -2.83 -14.31
N GLY A 174 0.60 -3.84 -14.93
CA GLY A 174 1.26 -3.69 -16.23
C GLY A 174 2.79 -3.56 -16.14
N LEU A 175 3.37 -3.25 -14.98
CA LEU A 175 4.80 -3.42 -14.76
C LEU A 175 5.18 -4.89 -14.53
N GLY A 176 4.27 -5.67 -13.92
CA GLY A 176 4.43 -7.07 -13.55
C GLY A 176 3.70 -7.38 -12.24
N ASP A 177 3.47 -8.65 -11.99
CA ASP A 177 2.72 -9.13 -10.83
C ASP A 177 3.64 -9.53 -9.65
N GLU A 178 4.87 -9.03 -9.62
CA GLU A 178 5.85 -9.22 -8.55
C GLU A 178 6.47 -7.88 -8.12
N THR A 179 6.90 -7.79 -6.86
CA THR A 179 7.55 -6.57 -6.33
C THR A 179 8.85 -6.23 -7.04
N THR A 180 9.53 -7.20 -7.62
CA THR A 180 10.72 -6.98 -8.47
C THR A 180 10.43 -6.15 -9.72
N ALA A 181 9.16 -6.00 -10.11
CA ALA A 181 8.73 -5.15 -11.22
C ALA A 181 8.62 -3.66 -10.86
N GLU A 182 8.81 -3.29 -9.61
CA GLU A 182 8.82 -1.88 -9.18
C GLU A 182 9.85 -1.05 -9.95
N ARG A 183 9.56 0.23 -10.08
CA ARG A 183 10.52 1.22 -10.59
C ARG A 183 11.04 2.04 -9.42
N HIS A 184 12.33 2.28 -9.43
CA HIS A 184 13.07 2.94 -8.34
C HIS A 184 13.54 4.32 -8.81
N PHE A 185 13.39 5.32 -7.95
CA PHE A 185 13.74 6.70 -8.23
C PHE A 185 14.49 7.28 -7.04
N ASP A 186 15.71 7.75 -7.28
CA ASP A 186 16.50 8.40 -6.26
C ASP A 186 15.98 9.82 -6.00
N VAL A 187 15.92 10.21 -4.74
CA VAL A 187 15.43 11.50 -4.27
C VAL A 187 16.50 12.13 -3.41
N ALA A 188 16.98 13.30 -3.81
CA ALA A 188 17.97 14.06 -3.05
C ALA A 188 17.37 14.62 -1.75
N SER A 189 18.25 14.92 -0.77
CA SER A 189 17.83 15.42 0.55
C SER A 189 17.07 16.74 0.52
N ASP A 190 17.33 17.59 -0.47
CA ASP A 190 16.69 18.90 -0.67
C ASP A 190 15.49 18.86 -1.63
N GLN A 191 15.18 17.70 -2.21
CA GLN A 191 14.11 17.54 -3.19
C GLN A 191 12.77 17.32 -2.50
N ALA A 192 11.88 18.29 -2.58
CA ALA A 192 10.52 18.21 -2.01
C ALA A 192 9.47 17.64 -2.98
N GLN A 193 9.77 17.56 -4.27
CA GLN A 193 8.86 17.08 -5.31
C GLN A 193 9.54 16.12 -6.25
N LEU A 194 8.83 15.04 -6.63
CA LEU A 194 9.25 14.06 -7.60
C LEU A 194 8.17 13.86 -8.67
N ARG A 195 8.56 13.87 -9.94
CA ARG A 195 7.68 13.48 -11.06
C ARG A 195 8.16 12.17 -11.65
N VAL A 196 7.26 11.21 -11.72
CA VAL A 196 7.53 9.85 -12.21
C VAL A 196 6.67 9.58 -13.42
N GLN A 197 7.28 9.14 -14.51
CA GLN A 197 6.56 8.61 -15.68
C GLN A 197 6.80 7.10 -15.77
N LEU A 198 5.71 6.33 -15.73
CA LEU A 198 5.74 4.89 -15.93
C LEU A 198 5.42 4.52 -17.38
N GLN A 199 6.12 3.53 -17.92
CA GLN A 199 5.84 3.02 -19.28
C GLN A 199 4.71 1.98 -19.22
N VAL A 200 3.53 2.42 -18.77
CA VAL A 200 2.31 1.62 -18.65
C VAL A 200 1.12 2.35 -19.28
N ALA A 201 0.09 1.60 -19.64
CA ALA A 201 -1.23 2.14 -19.92
C ALA A 201 -2.09 2.04 -18.64
N PRO A 202 -2.99 3.02 -18.39
CA PRO A 202 -3.96 2.92 -17.32
C PRO A 202 -4.77 1.62 -17.42
N GLN A 203 -4.95 0.95 -16.29
CA GLN A 203 -5.72 -0.29 -16.21
C GLN A 203 -6.97 -0.09 -15.35
N GLN A 204 -8.03 -0.79 -15.71
CA GLN A 204 -9.29 -0.80 -14.98
C GLN A 204 -10.02 -2.12 -15.23
N GLN A 205 -10.95 -2.45 -14.35
CA GLN A 205 -11.88 -3.53 -14.60
C GLN A 205 -12.92 -3.05 -15.63
N ASN A 206 -13.09 -3.80 -16.72
CA ASN A 206 -14.05 -3.47 -17.77
C ASN A 206 -15.11 -4.58 -17.85
N PRO A 207 -16.29 -4.41 -17.23
CA PRO A 207 -17.36 -5.36 -17.38
C PRO A 207 -17.74 -5.49 -18.86
N PRO A 208 -18.08 -6.69 -19.32
CA PRO A 208 -18.55 -6.86 -20.69
C PRO A 208 -19.84 -6.06 -20.90
N PRO A 209 -20.09 -5.57 -22.10
CA PRO A 209 -21.33 -4.88 -22.41
C PRO A 209 -22.53 -5.81 -22.12
N PRO A 210 -23.68 -5.26 -21.68
CA PRO A 210 -24.86 -6.06 -21.41
C PRO A 210 -25.24 -6.92 -22.63
N SER A 211 -25.55 -8.19 -22.39
CA SER A 211 -26.01 -9.08 -23.46
C SER A 211 -27.26 -8.52 -24.15
N PRO A 212 -27.58 -8.91 -25.41
CA PRO A 212 -28.78 -8.47 -26.10
C PRO A 212 -30.08 -8.72 -25.29
N LEU A 213 -30.12 -9.81 -24.55
CA LEU A 213 -31.26 -10.13 -23.67
C LEU A 213 -31.31 -9.15 -22.48
N GLN A 214 -30.20 -8.87 -21.85
CA GLN A 214 -30.12 -7.92 -20.73
C GLN A 214 -30.46 -6.50 -21.17
N GLN A 215 -30.04 -6.08 -22.37
CA GLN A 215 -30.42 -4.81 -22.96
C GLN A 215 -31.95 -4.70 -23.17
N ARG A 216 -32.60 -5.79 -23.59
CA ARG A 216 -34.07 -5.83 -23.72
C ARG A 216 -34.78 -5.72 -22.36
N PHE A 217 -34.29 -6.42 -21.34
CA PHE A 217 -34.83 -6.31 -19.99
C PHE A 217 -34.64 -4.91 -19.40
N ASN A 218 -33.49 -4.28 -19.59
CA ASN A 218 -33.25 -2.92 -19.13
C ASN A 218 -34.23 -1.93 -19.80
N LYS A 219 -34.43 -2.02 -21.13
CA LYS A 219 -35.42 -1.20 -21.86
C LYS A 219 -36.84 -1.37 -21.34
N LEU A 220 -37.23 -2.60 -20.97
CA LEU A 220 -38.56 -2.84 -20.41
C LEU A 220 -38.75 -2.23 -19.02
N LYS A 221 -37.70 -2.20 -18.21
CA LYS A 221 -37.72 -1.53 -16.89
C LYS A 221 -37.86 -0.01 -17.02
N ASP A 222 -37.13 0.60 -17.97
CA ASP A 222 -37.15 2.04 -18.19
C ASP A 222 -38.51 2.54 -18.72
N HIS A 223 -39.34 1.66 -19.31
CA HIS A 223 -40.67 1.98 -19.78
C HIS A 223 -41.80 1.67 -18.76
N ALA A 224 -41.44 1.11 -17.59
CA ALA A 224 -42.38 0.74 -16.53
C ALA A 224 -42.43 1.78 -15.39
N HIS A 225 -41.76 2.89 -15.54
CA HIS A 225 -41.84 4.10 -14.70
C HIS A 225 -42.28 5.27 -15.59
#